data_4852e11465ba0f5c4788f534c578c2b8
#
_entry.id   4852e11465ba0f5c4788f534c578c2b8
#
_cell.length_a   1.000
_cell.length_b   1.000
_cell.length_c   1.000
_cell.angle_alpha   90.00
_cell.angle_beta   90.00
_cell.angle_gamma   90.00
#
_symmetry.space_group_name_H-M   'P 1'
#
loop_
_entity.id
_entity.type
_entity.pdbx_description
1 polymer ?
#
loop_
_entity_poly.entity_id
_entity_poly.type
_entity_poly.pdbx_seq_one_letter_code
_entity_poly.pdbx_strand_id
1 'polypeptide(L)'
;MIEYEVVIGLETHIQLNTQSKIFCTCKADSWDDEPNTNICPVCTGLPGVLPVLNKAVVEKGALLAAAMGADLQPVSFFDRKNYFYPDLPKGYQISQFDMPLAKGGHMELPLKEGGSRHVSIEKLHIEEDAGKTVNRQTDRLIDFNRCGVPLVEMVTGPDLRSADESAQYLIRLRQLLRWLGISEADMEKGHLRADANVSIREKGSQVLNTKTEIKNVNSIESLRTAVEKEIARQIKAVEGGEQIKAWTLSWDEDSSTLSKMRSKETEADYRYFREPDLLPVDLNDEWRDEILAQMPELPLVRRKRFMQEYELPEYDADILTSERSFSDYFEQAMAAYGGEAKRLSNWMINDL
;
A
#
# COMPACT_ATOMS: atom_id res chain seq x y z
N MET A 1 -25.12 7.25 -27.27
CA MET A 1 -24.66 7.51 -25.89
C MET A 1 -23.12 7.52 -25.95
N ILE A 2 -22.50 8.46 -25.29
CA ILE A 2 -21.04 8.49 -25.15
C ILE A 2 -20.64 7.33 -24.24
N GLU A 3 -19.68 6.52 -24.66
CA GLU A 3 -19.13 5.44 -23.84
C GLU A 3 -17.94 5.98 -23.06
N TYR A 4 -17.93 5.82 -21.73
CA TYR A 4 -16.88 6.29 -20.86
C TYR A 4 -15.92 5.16 -20.48
N GLU A 5 -14.64 5.48 -20.39
CA GLU A 5 -13.61 4.64 -19.81
C GLU A 5 -13.24 5.17 -18.43
N VAL A 6 -13.19 4.30 -17.46
CA VAL A 6 -12.78 4.60 -16.09
C VAL A 6 -11.26 4.60 -16.01
N VAL A 7 -10.70 5.53 -15.26
CA VAL A 7 -9.25 5.69 -15.04
C VAL A 7 -9.01 5.86 -13.55
N ILE A 8 -8.31 4.89 -12.94
CA ILE A 8 -8.07 4.84 -11.50
C ILE A 8 -6.58 4.62 -11.24
N GLY A 9 -6.03 5.38 -10.29
CA GLY A 9 -4.74 5.14 -9.65
C GLY A 9 -4.93 5.01 -8.13
N LEU A 10 -4.09 4.23 -7.50
CA LEU A 10 -4.11 4.03 -6.04
C LEU A 10 -2.83 4.58 -5.40
N GLU A 11 -2.99 5.15 -4.22
CA GLU A 11 -1.93 5.48 -3.30
C GLU A 11 -2.07 4.59 -2.07
N THR A 12 -1.05 3.80 -1.77
CA THR A 12 -1.11 2.83 -0.68
C THR A 12 -0.03 3.11 0.35
N HIS A 13 -0.42 3.11 1.63
CA HIS A 13 0.48 3.23 2.77
C HIS A 13 0.56 1.89 3.49
N ILE A 14 1.76 1.37 3.63
CA ILE A 14 2.06 0.02 4.13
C ILE A 14 2.90 0.17 5.39
N GLN A 15 2.36 -0.21 6.55
CA GLN A 15 3.15 -0.30 7.76
C GLN A 15 4.06 -1.54 7.69
N LEU A 16 5.35 -1.33 7.92
CA LEU A 16 6.32 -2.41 7.97
C LEU A 16 6.41 -3.00 9.39
N ASN A 17 6.41 -4.33 9.48
CA ASN A 17 6.48 -5.07 10.74
C ASN A 17 7.93 -5.20 11.26
N THR A 18 8.62 -4.08 11.45
CA THR A 18 9.93 -4.03 12.10
C THR A 18 9.79 -4.12 13.62
N GLN A 19 10.87 -4.49 14.31
CA GLN A 19 10.85 -4.53 15.78
C GLN A 19 10.75 -3.14 16.39
N SER A 20 11.45 -2.17 15.81
CA SER A 20 11.47 -0.79 16.28
C SER A 20 10.95 0.17 15.20
N LYS A 21 10.56 1.35 15.64
CA LYS A 21 10.16 2.47 14.78
C LYS A 21 11.29 2.88 13.84
N ILE A 22 10.95 3.71 12.83
CA ILE A 22 11.90 4.08 11.78
C ILE A 22 13.12 4.88 12.29
N PHE A 23 12.92 5.76 13.27
CA PHE A 23 13.99 6.68 13.71
C PHE A 23 14.31 6.61 15.19
N CYS A 24 13.75 5.64 15.94
CA CYS A 24 14.00 5.44 17.35
C CYS A 24 13.84 3.98 17.77
N THR A 25 14.14 3.67 19.05
CA THR A 25 14.09 2.31 19.60
C THR A 25 12.74 1.88 20.16
N CYS A 26 11.70 2.75 20.16
CA CYS A 26 10.36 2.34 20.54
C CYS A 26 9.89 1.20 19.64
N LYS A 27 9.13 0.26 20.17
CA LYS A 27 8.57 -0.84 19.36
C LYS A 27 7.65 -0.30 18.25
N ALA A 28 7.67 -0.91 17.08
CA ALA A 28 6.83 -0.48 15.95
C ALA A 28 5.37 -0.91 16.16
N ASP A 29 5.13 -2.13 16.62
CA ASP A 29 3.80 -2.61 16.95
C ASP A 29 3.37 -2.09 18.33
N SER A 30 2.30 -1.30 18.36
CA SER A 30 1.73 -0.70 19.57
C SER A 30 0.19 -0.80 19.59
N TRP A 31 -0.37 -1.74 18.84
CA TRP A 31 -1.82 -1.84 18.69
C TRP A 31 -2.56 -2.05 20.02
N ASP A 32 -2.01 -2.91 20.88
CA ASP A 32 -2.61 -3.26 22.17
C ASP A 32 -2.05 -2.41 23.35
N ASP A 33 -1.23 -1.40 23.08
CA ASP A 33 -0.66 -0.55 24.12
C ASP A 33 -1.65 0.52 24.56
N GLU A 34 -1.62 0.86 25.85
CA GLU A 34 -2.32 2.04 26.36
C GLU A 34 -1.84 3.29 25.63
N PRO A 35 -2.76 4.25 25.33
CA PRO A 35 -2.41 5.45 24.59
C PRO A 35 -1.24 6.22 25.22
N ASN A 36 -0.32 6.66 24.37
CA ASN A 36 0.85 7.46 24.75
C ASN A 36 1.84 6.78 25.70
N THR A 37 1.89 5.47 25.75
CA THR A 37 2.86 4.72 26.58
C THR A 37 4.08 4.22 25.78
N ASN A 38 3.97 4.09 24.46
CA ASN A 38 5.05 3.67 23.57
C ASN A 38 5.62 4.86 22.77
N ILE A 39 6.11 5.85 23.50
CA ILE A 39 6.67 7.09 22.95
C ILE A 39 8.02 7.41 23.58
N CYS A 40 8.84 8.19 22.87
CA CYS A 40 10.10 8.73 23.36
C CYS A 40 10.32 10.16 22.84
N PRO A 41 11.33 10.88 23.34
CA PRO A 41 11.64 12.23 22.86
C PRO A 41 11.84 12.32 21.34
N VAL A 42 12.36 11.29 20.70
CA VAL A 42 12.59 11.29 19.23
C VAL A 42 11.28 11.23 18.46
N CYS A 43 10.43 10.23 18.67
CA CYS A 43 9.19 10.10 17.90
C CYS A 43 8.15 11.19 18.24
N THR A 44 8.28 11.85 19.40
CA THR A 44 7.45 13.02 19.76
C THR A 44 8.09 14.37 19.41
N GLY A 45 9.33 14.35 18.87
CA GLY A 45 9.98 15.55 18.35
C GLY A 45 10.36 16.60 19.39
N LEU A 46 10.82 16.17 20.56
CA LEU A 46 11.30 17.15 21.55
C LEU A 46 12.58 17.87 21.04
N PRO A 47 12.77 19.14 21.41
CA PRO A 47 13.96 19.89 20.98
C PRO A 47 15.28 19.20 21.34
N GLY A 48 16.20 19.13 20.38
CA GLY A 48 17.55 18.59 20.56
C GLY A 48 17.68 17.08 20.32
N VAL A 49 16.62 16.37 19.93
CA VAL A 49 16.70 14.96 19.55
C VAL A 49 17.10 14.81 18.08
N LEU A 50 17.75 13.68 17.76
CA LEU A 50 18.17 13.34 16.41
C LEU A 50 17.58 11.99 16.00
N PRO A 51 17.07 11.87 14.75
CA PRO A 51 16.61 10.59 14.21
C PRO A 51 17.78 9.65 13.94
N VAL A 52 17.56 8.33 14.13
CA VAL A 52 18.52 7.28 13.73
C VAL A 52 17.79 6.25 12.88
N LEU A 53 18.18 6.17 11.61
CA LEU A 53 17.48 5.31 10.62
C LEU A 53 17.61 3.81 10.99
N ASN A 54 16.46 3.13 11.00
CA ASN A 54 16.39 1.69 11.16
C ASN A 54 16.72 0.97 9.84
N LYS A 55 17.82 0.22 9.80
CA LYS A 55 18.27 -0.53 8.61
C LYS A 55 17.20 -1.48 8.07
N ALA A 56 16.49 -2.20 8.94
CA ALA A 56 15.46 -3.15 8.54
C ALA A 56 14.30 -2.52 7.76
N VAL A 57 14.02 -1.23 7.96
CA VAL A 57 13.00 -0.50 7.19
C VAL A 57 13.43 -0.34 5.74
N VAL A 58 14.69 0.01 5.50
CA VAL A 58 15.25 0.13 4.14
C VAL A 58 15.26 -1.24 3.45
N GLU A 59 15.70 -2.29 4.15
CA GLU A 59 15.77 -3.66 3.62
C GLU A 59 14.37 -4.17 3.20
N LYS A 60 13.37 -4.00 4.06
CA LYS A 60 11.99 -4.40 3.76
C LYS A 60 11.37 -3.59 2.60
N GLY A 61 11.61 -2.29 2.58
CA GLY A 61 11.18 -1.43 1.46
C GLY A 61 11.84 -1.80 0.14
N ALA A 62 13.16 -2.08 0.16
CA ALA A 62 13.91 -2.50 -1.02
C ALA A 62 13.47 -3.90 -1.52
N LEU A 63 13.17 -4.83 -0.60
CA LEU A 63 12.64 -6.15 -0.95
C LEU A 63 11.27 -6.04 -1.64
N LEU A 64 10.37 -5.18 -1.13
CA LEU A 64 9.09 -4.91 -1.78
C LEU A 64 9.29 -4.31 -3.17
N ALA A 65 10.14 -3.29 -3.30
CA ALA A 65 10.44 -2.64 -4.57
C ALA A 65 10.98 -3.63 -5.60
N ALA A 66 11.91 -4.49 -5.19
CA ALA A 66 12.48 -5.53 -6.04
C ALA A 66 11.42 -6.58 -6.47
N ALA A 67 10.51 -6.98 -5.56
CA ALA A 67 9.40 -7.88 -5.88
C ALA A 67 8.42 -7.31 -6.91
N MET A 68 8.32 -5.97 -6.99
CA MET A 68 7.56 -5.25 -8.00
C MET A 68 8.35 -4.99 -9.29
N GLY A 69 9.63 -5.40 -9.36
CA GLY A 69 10.51 -5.10 -10.48
C GLY A 69 10.82 -3.59 -10.61
N ALA A 70 10.75 -2.86 -9.51
CA ALA A 70 11.09 -1.44 -9.47
C ALA A 70 12.60 -1.23 -9.49
N ASP A 71 13.04 -0.09 -10.04
CA ASP A 71 14.42 0.32 -10.09
C ASP A 71 14.85 0.91 -8.74
N LEU A 72 15.60 0.12 -7.96
CA LEU A 72 16.18 0.54 -6.69
C LEU A 72 17.23 1.64 -6.92
N GLN A 73 17.00 2.78 -6.31
CA GLN A 73 17.92 3.90 -6.46
C GLN A 73 19.18 3.68 -5.62
N PRO A 74 20.39 3.79 -6.19
CA PRO A 74 21.64 3.56 -5.45
C PRO A 74 21.81 4.53 -4.28
N VAL A 75 21.26 5.74 -4.42
CA VAL A 75 21.24 6.75 -3.36
C VAL A 75 19.85 7.35 -3.24
N SER A 76 19.30 7.35 -2.04
CA SER A 76 18.04 8.02 -1.73
C SER A 76 18.17 8.98 -0.55
N PHE A 77 17.26 9.93 -0.44
CA PHE A 77 17.31 10.97 0.58
C PHE A 77 15.99 11.06 1.32
N PHE A 78 16.07 11.42 2.59
CA PHE A 78 14.91 11.84 3.35
C PHE A 78 14.72 13.36 3.27
N ASP A 79 13.46 13.76 3.28
CA ASP A 79 13.00 15.14 3.23
C ASP A 79 12.00 15.39 4.35
N ARG A 80 11.87 16.65 4.76
CA ARG A 80 10.80 17.10 5.66
C ARG A 80 9.60 17.55 4.85
N LYS A 81 8.46 16.87 5.05
CA LYS A 81 7.14 17.26 4.54
C LYS A 81 6.45 18.08 5.62
N ASN A 82 6.34 19.40 5.44
CA ASN A 82 5.87 20.30 6.50
C ASN A 82 4.36 20.50 6.40
N TYR A 83 3.65 20.09 7.44
CA TYR A 83 2.23 20.36 7.63
C TYR A 83 1.87 20.27 9.12
N PHE A 84 0.74 20.87 9.53
CA PHE A 84 0.38 20.99 10.93
C PHE A 84 -0.93 20.26 11.22
N TYR A 85 -0.79 19.16 11.96
CA TYR A 85 -1.92 18.39 12.48
C TYR A 85 -1.69 18.07 13.96
N PRO A 86 -2.76 17.94 14.77
CA PRO A 86 -2.61 17.64 16.19
C PRO A 86 -1.85 16.36 16.49
N ASP A 87 -1.93 15.37 15.61
CA ASP A 87 -1.25 14.07 15.71
C ASP A 87 0.13 14.03 15.05
N LEU A 88 0.63 15.18 14.60
CA LEU A 88 1.98 15.32 14.06
C LEU A 88 2.81 16.26 14.97
N PRO A 89 3.37 15.74 16.09
CA PRO A 89 3.94 16.57 17.15
C PRO A 89 5.16 17.39 16.71
N LYS A 90 5.90 16.94 15.71
CA LYS A 90 7.07 17.64 15.14
C LYS A 90 6.68 18.82 14.24
N GLY A 91 5.45 18.85 13.72
CA GLY A 91 5.02 19.81 12.70
C GLY A 91 5.56 19.48 11.30
N TYR A 92 6.24 18.34 11.13
CA TYR A 92 6.67 17.79 9.84
C TYR A 92 6.72 16.27 9.92
N GLN A 93 6.65 15.63 8.77
CA GLN A 93 6.84 14.18 8.58
C GLN A 93 8.15 13.99 7.83
N ILE A 94 8.99 13.06 8.29
CA ILE A 94 10.17 12.62 7.53
C ILE A 94 9.69 11.61 6.49
N SER A 95 9.92 11.94 5.22
CA SER A 95 9.49 11.20 4.05
C SER A 95 10.58 11.24 2.98
N GLN A 96 10.30 10.80 1.74
CA GLN A 96 11.18 10.95 0.59
C GLN A 96 10.40 11.65 -0.54
N PHE A 97 10.99 12.61 -1.21
CA PHE A 97 10.29 13.40 -2.23
C PHE A 97 10.80 13.12 -3.66
N ASP A 98 11.91 13.74 -4.06
CA ASP A 98 12.45 13.65 -5.42
C ASP A 98 13.42 12.48 -5.64
N MET A 99 14.02 11.99 -4.55
CA MET A 99 14.93 10.85 -4.57
C MET A 99 14.42 9.72 -3.64
N PRO A 100 13.34 9.05 -4.06
CA PRO A 100 12.75 7.95 -3.29
C PRO A 100 13.64 6.70 -3.29
N LEU A 101 13.27 5.69 -2.51
CA LEU A 101 13.97 4.40 -2.47
C LEU A 101 13.94 3.68 -3.83
N ALA A 102 12.81 3.74 -4.55
CA ALA A 102 12.68 3.09 -5.86
C ALA A 102 11.70 3.83 -6.78
N LYS A 103 11.88 3.64 -8.08
CA LYS A 103 11.03 4.19 -9.15
C LYS A 103 10.64 3.09 -10.14
N GLY A 104 9.47 3.26 -10.75
CA GLY A 104 8.98 2.30 -11.73
C GLY A 104 8.54 0.97 -11.12
N GLY A 105 8.52 -0.08 -11.94
CA GLY A 105 7.99 -1.38 -11.58
C GLY A 105 6.52 -1.54 -11.92
N HIS A 106 5.96 -2.69 -11.62
CA HIS A 106 4.55 -2.98 -11.88
C HIS A 106 4.04 -4.14 -11.02
N MET A 107 2.72 -4.24 -10.91
CA MET A 107 2.03 -5.43 -10.42
C MET A 107 1.19 -6.04 -11.54
N GLU A 108 1.33 -7.35 -11.74
CA GLU A 108 0.49 -8.12 -12.65
C GLU A 108 -0.83 -8.48 -11.94
N LEU A 109 -1.96 -8.09 -12.53
CA LEU A 109 -3.30 -8.48 -12.07
C LEU A 109 -3.90 -9.48 -13.05
N PRO A 110 -4.13 -10.74 -12.66
CA PRO A 110 -4.95 -11.66 -13.42
C PRO A 110 -6.38 -11.13 -13.56
N LEU A 111 -6.93 -11.13 -14.77
CA LEU A 111 -8.30 -10.69 -15.05
C LEU A 111 -9.25 -11.89 -15.10
N LYS A 112 -10.49 -11.68 -14.60
CA LYS A 112 -11.53 -12.74 -14.58
C LYS A 112 -11.90 -13.27 -15.98
N GLU A 113 -11.78 -12.43 -17.00
CA GLU A 113 -12.07 -12.76 -18.38
C GLU A 113 -10.89 -13.40 -19.14
N GLY A 114 -9.81 -13.68 -18.41
CA GLY A 114 -8.53 -14.17 -18.95
C GLY A 114 -7.56 -13.04 -19.28
N GLY A 115 -6.27 -13.40 -19.32
CA GLY A 115 -5.18 -12.44 -19.49
C GLY A 115 -4.78 -11.75 -18.18
N SER A 116 -3.99 -10.68 -18.29
CA SER A 116 -3.56 -9.88 -17.15
C SER A 116 -3.49 -8.40 -17.49
N ARG A 117 -3.62 -7.55 -16.46
CA ARG A 117 -3.34 -6.13 -16.51
C ARG A 117 -2.05 -5.84 -15.77
N HIS A 118 -1.18 -5.05 -16.38
CA HIS A 118 -0.01 -4.49 -15.71
C HIS A 118 -0.39 -3.14 -15.10
N VAL A 119 -0.32 -3.06 -13.78
CA VAL A 119 -0.51 -1.81 -13.04
C VAL A 119 0.88 -1.26 -12.75
N SER A 120 1.25 -0.17 -13.40
CA SER A 120 2.56 0.46 -13.21
C SER A 120 2.68 1.08 -11.82
N ILE A 121 3.89 1.09 -11.28
CA ILE A 121 4.25 1.79 -10.05
C ILE A 121 5.07 3.02 -10.46
N GLU A 122 4.66 4.20 -10.02
CA GLU A 122 5.38 5.43 -10.30
C GLU A 122 6.59 5.58 -9.39
N LYS A 123 6.37 5.41 -8.10
CA LYS A 123 7.41 5.49 -7.06
C LYS A 123 7.03 4.69 -5.82
N LEU A 124 8.06 4.35 -5.07
CA LEU A 124 7.99 3.73 -3.77
C LEU A 124 8.95 4.49 -2.85
N HIS A 125 8.44 5.03 -1.77
CA HIS A 125 9.27 5.74 -0.81
C HIS A 125 8.97 5.35 0.63
N ILE A 126 9.96 5.60 1.51
CA ILE A 126 9.91 5.31 2.94
C ILE A 126 9.53 6.59 3.66
N GLU A 127 8.68 6.46 4.67
CA GLU A 127 8.29 7.56 5.55
C GLU A 127 7.93 7.08 6.95
N GLU A 128 7.72 8.02 7.86
CA GLU A 128 7.17 7.73 9.18
C GLU A 128 5.67 7.97 9.23
N ASP A 129 4.94 7.19 10.05
CA ASP A 129 3.53 7.45 10.31
C ASP A 129 3.34 8.57 11.36
N ALA A 130 2.23 9.28 11.26
CA ALA A 130 1.77 10.24 12.28
C ALA A 130 1.08 9.51 13.43
N GLY A 131 0.74 10.23 14.50
CA GLY A 131 -0.09 9.72 15.58
C GLY A 131 -1.52 9.43 15.14
N LYS A 132 -2.37 9.08 16.10
CA LYS A 132 -3.78 8.77 15.88
C LYS A 132 -4.65 9.81 16.55
N THR A 133 -5.57 10.42 15.81
CA THR A 133 -6.61 11.29 16.36
C THR A 133 -7.90 10.50 16.48
N VAL A 134 -8.47 10.46 17.68
CA VAL A 134 -9.78 9.86 17.97
C VAL A 134 -10.76 10.98 18.27
N ASN A 135 -11.73 11.16 17.38
CA ASN A 135 -12.79 12.15 17.58
C ASN A 135 -13.89 11.58 18.49
N ARG A 136 -14.23 12.31 19.55
CA ARG A 136 -15.39 12.08 20.40
C ARG A 136 -16.37 13.25 20.24
N GLN A 137 -17.56 13.14 20.79
CA GLN A 137 -18.60 14.17 20.64
C GLN A 137 -18.13 15.58 21.07
N THR A 138 -17.37 15.67 22.15
CA THR A 138 -16.90 16.95 22.72
C THR A 138 -15.40 17.15 22.62
N ASP A 139 -14.62 16.09 22.43
CA ASP A 139 -13.16 16.12 22.57
C ASP A 139 -12.46 15.43 21.40
N ARG A 140 -11.23 15.86 21.14
CA ARG A 140 -10.28 15.14 20.30
C ARG A 140 -9.18 14.57 21.17
N LEU A 141 -9.07 13.26 21.19
CA LEU A 141 -8.00 12.56 21.87
C LEU A 141 -6.88 12.24 20.87
N ILE A 142 -5.64 12.42 21.31
CA ILE A 142 -4.46 12.17 20.49
C ILE A 142 -3.63 11.09 21.14
N ASP A 143 -3.31 10.07 20.35
CA ASP A 143 -2.42 9.00 20.73
C ASP A 143 -1.18 9.03 19.81
N PHE A 144 -0.02 9.27 20.42
CA PHE A 144 1.27 9.35 19.72
C PHE A 144 1.98 7.99 19.59
N ASN A 145 1.40 6.88 20.07
CA ASN A 145 2.03 5.56 19.99
C ASN A 145 2.42 5.20 18.55
N ARG A 146 1.60 5.60 17.57
CA ARG A 146 1.86 5.36 16.15
C ARG A 146 2.92 6.28 15.54
N CYS A 147 3.24 7.44 16.15
CA CYS A 147 4.28 8.34 15.61
C CYS A 147 5.59 7.62 15.39
N GLY A 148 6.14 7.74 14.19
CA GLY A 148 7.41 7.11 13.83
C GLY A 148 7.31 5.62 13.48
N VAL A 149 6.13 5.03 13.38
CA VAL A 149 5.95 3.68 12.80
C VAL A 149 6.38 3.73 11.33
N PRO A 150 7.21 2.78 10.85
CA PRO A 150 7.71 2.84 9.48
C PRO A 150 6.63 2.53 8.46
N LEU A 151 6.54 3.38 7.46
CA LEU A 151 5.67 3.24 6.30
C LEU A 151 6.48 3.13 5.02
N VAL A 152 5.90 2.40 4.07
CA VAL A 152 6.18 2.53 2.64
C VAL A 152 4.93 3.12 1.99
N GLU A 153 5.09 4.25 1.31
CA GLU A 153 4.07 4.76 0.40
C GLU A 153 4.40 4.31 -1.03
N MET A 154 3.40 3.76 -1.71
CA MET A 154 3.50 3.32 -3.09
C MET A 154 2.37 3.93 -3.92
N VAL A 155 2.73 4.59 -5.02
CA VAL A 155 1.81 5.25 -5.93
C VAL A 155 1.78 4.49 -7.25
N THR A 156 0.57 4.11 -7.69
CA THR A 156 0.39 3.46 -8.99
C THR A 156 0.15 4.49 -10.09
N GLY A 157 0.48 4.11 -11.32
CA GLY A 157 -0.06 4.80 -12.50
C GLY A 157 -1.60 4.66 -12.59
N PRO A 158 -2.23 5.43 -13.49
CA PRO A 158 -3.68 5.44 -13.67
C PRO A 158 -4.14 4.30 -14.59
N ASP A 159 -3.79 3.06 -14.26
CA ASP A 159 -3.92 1.88 -15.14
C ASP A 159 -5.16 1.04 -14.85
N LEU A 160 -5.78 1.19 -13.68
CA LEU A 160 -6.98 0.45 -13.30
C LEU A 160 -8.21 1.00 -14.01
N ARG A 161 -9.13 0.10 -14.41
CA ARG A 161 -10.30 0.43 -15.24
C ARG A 161 -11.64 0.09 -14.60
N SER A 162 -11.64 -0.49 -13.41
CA SER A 162 -12.86 -0.78 -12.66
C SER A 162 -12.64 -0.80 -11.15
N ALA A 163 -13.72 -0.72 -10.40
CA ALA A 163 -13.69 -0.91 -8.96
C ALA A 163 -13.22 -2.32 -8.57
N ASP A 164 -13.62 -3.35 -9.33
CA ASP A 164 -13.16 -4.72 -9.14
C ASP A 164 -11.64 -4.85 -9.34
N GLU A 165 -11.05 -4.20 -10.36
CA GLU A 165 -9.60 -4.18 -10.54
C GLU A 165 -8.88 -3.50 -9.37
N SER A 166 -9.45 -2.43 -8.82
CA SER A 166 -8.91 -1.75 -7.63
C SER A 166 -8.93 -2.66 -6.40
N ALA A 167 -9.99 -3.41 -6.20
CA ALA A 167 -10.09 -4.41 -5.13
C ALA A 167 -9.10 -5.55 -5.33
N GLN A 168 -8.98 -6.07 -6.55
CA GLN A 168 -8.01 -7.13 -6.89
C GLN A 168 -6.56 -6.67 -6.68
N TYR A 169 -6.24 -5.42 -7.01
CA TYR A 169 -4.92 -4.86 -6.73
C TYR A 169 -4.59 -4.94 -5.24
N LEU A 170 -5.51 -4.51 -4.35
CA LEU A 170 -5.26 -4.59 -2.90
C LEU A 170 -5.19 -6.03 -2.38
N ILE A 171 -5.98 -6.95 -2.93
CA ILE A 171 -5.89 -8.39 -2.59
C ILE A 171 -4.50 -8.92 -2.92
N ARG A 172 -3.99 -8.65 -4.13
CA ARG A 172 -2.67 -9.11 -4.56
C ARG A 172 -1.53 -8.40 -3.82
N LEU A 173 -1.67 -7.11 -3.54
CA LEU A 173 -0.70 -6.38 -2.73
C LEU A 173 -0.64 -6.97 -1.31
N ARG A 174 -1.77 -7.20 -0.65
CA ARG A 174 -1.84 -7.83 0.67
C ARG A 174 -1.19 -9.21 0.67
N GLN A 175 -1.49 -10.04 -0.34
CA GLN A 175 -0.87 -11.35 -0.53
C GLN A 175 0.66 -11.21 -0.61
N LEU A 176 1.18 -10.32 -1.46
CA LEU A 176 2.61 -10.11 -1.64
C LEU A 176 3.29 -9.66 -0.35
N LEU A 177 2.72 -8.70 0.37
CA LEU A 177 3.26 -8.17 1.63
C LEU A 177 3.41 -9.24 2.69
N ARG A 178 2.38 -10.08 2.87
CA ARG A 178 2.41 -11.23 3.80
C ARG A 178 3.37 -12.31 3.33
N TRP A 179 3.41 -12.58 2.04
CA TRP A 179 4.32 -13.54 1.42
C TRP A 179 5.79 -13.20 1.65
N LEU A 180 6.14 -11.92 1.52
CA LEU A 180 7.47 -11.41 1.82
C LEU A 180 7.76 -11.29 3.33
N GLY A 181 6.74 -11.41 4.19
CA GLY A 181 6.88 -11.26 5.64
C GLY A 181 7.26 -9.84 6.08
N ILE A 182 6.85 -8.83 5.32
CA ILE A 182 7.23 -7.43 5.58
C ILE A 182 6.12 -6.60 6.22
N SER A 183 4.86 -7.06 6.14
CA SER A 183 3.69 -6.42 6.75
C SER A 183 2.59 -7.45 6.98
N GLU A 184 1.79 -7.26 8.02
CA GLU A 184 0.55 -8.03 8.23
C GLU A 184 -0.55 -7.58 7.25
N ALA A 185 -0.42 -6.38 6.70
CA ALA A 185 -1.33 -5.80 5.72
C ALA A 185 -2.81 -5.88 6.12
N ASP A 186 -3.08 -5.68 7.42
CA ASP A 186 -4.42 -5.63 7.99
C ASP A 186 -4.99 -4.22 7.84
N MET A 187 -6.04 -4.05 7.04
CA MET A 187 -6.66 -2.75 6.80
C MET A 187 -7.44 -2.23 8.00
N GLU A 188 -8.06 -3.10 8.80
CA GLU A 188 -8.82 -2.71 9.99
C GLU A 188 -7.90 -2.16 11.08
N LYS A 189 -6.68 -2.70 11.17
CA LYS A 189 -5.61 -2.18 12.04
C LYS A 189 -4.84 -1.00 11.44
N GLY A 190 -5.11 -0.65 10.18
CA GLY A 190 -4.40 0.41 9.47
C GLY A 190 -2.99 0.04 9.01
N HIS A 191 -2.64 -1.27 9.01
CA HIS A 191 -1.36 -1.75 8.48
C HIS A 191 -1.26 -1.61 6.95
N LEU A 192 -2.40 -1.57 6.27
CA LEU A 192 -2.53 -1.24 4.86
C LEU A 192 -3.65 -0.22 4.72
N ARG A 193 -3.34 0.93 4.15
CA ARG A 193 -4.32 1.99 3.82
C ARG A 193 -4.25 2.25 2.33
N ALA A 194 -5.37 2.64 1.74
CA ALA A 194 -5.43 2.96 0.32
C ALA A 194 -6.33 4.16 0.07
N ASP A 195 -5.82 5.11 -0.70
CA ASP A 195 -6.57 6.23 -1.26
C ASP A 195 -6.75 5.99 -2.76
N ALA A 196 -7.96 6.23 -3.29
CA ALA A 196 -8.23 6.04 -4.71
C ALA A 196 -8.40 7.37 -5.43
N ASN A 197 -7.65 7.55 -6.51
CA ASN A 197 -7.82 8.65 -7.45
C ASN A 197 -8.67 8.17 -8.62
N VAL A 198 -9.88 8.70 -8.77
CA VAL A 198 -10.87 8.26 -9.75
C VAL A 198 -11.19 9.34 -10.75
N SER A 199 -11.14 9.03 -12.04
CA SER A 199 -11.64 9.88 -13.13
C SER A 199 -12.28 9.04 -14.22
N ILE A 200 -13.05 9.70 -15.11
CA ILE A 200 -13.61 9.09 -16.31
C ILE A 200 -13.17 9.91 -17.53
N ARG A 201 -13.04 9.24 -18.67
CA ARG A 201 -12.77 9.88 -19.97
C ARG A 201 -13.63 9.23 -21.06
N GLU A 202 -13.79 9.90 -22.18
CA GLU A 202 -14.41 9.28 -23.36
C GLU A 202 -13.56 8.09 -23.82
N LYS A 203 -14.21 6.99 -24.15
CA LYS A 203 -13.53 5.76 -24.59
C LYS A 203 -12.64 6.03 -25.81
N GLY A 204 -11.38 5.61 -25.69
CA GLY A 204 -10.34 5.84 -26.70
C GLY A 204 -9.58 7.17 -26.57
N SER A 205 -10.01 8.09 -25.71
CA SER A 205 -9.26 9.30 -25.39
C SER A 205 -8.00 8.96 -24.60
N GLN A 206 -6.89 9.66 -24.90
CA GLN A 206 -5.64 9.57 -24.12
C GLN A 206 -5.52 10.71 -23.08
N VAL A 207 -6.45 11.66 -23.09
CA VAL A 207 -6.42 12.81 -22.18
C VAL A 207 -6.94 12.37 -20.81
N LEU A 208 -6.15 12.63 -19.76
CA LEU A 208 -6.56 12.44 -18.38
C LEU A 208 -7.44 13.61 -17.94
N ASN A 209 -8.65 13.30 -17.49
CA ASN A 209 -9.57 14.30 -16.97
C ASN A 209 -9.32 14.58 -15.48
N THR A 210 -9.99 15.59 -14.95
CA THR A 210 -9.96 15.91 -13.53
C THR A 210 -10.37 14.70 -12.69
N LYS A 211 -9.54 14.36 -11.71
CA LYS A 211 -9.76 13.26 -10.78
C LYS A 211 -10.33 13.73 -9.45
N THR A 212 -11.07 12.88 -8.78
CA THR A 212 -11.41 12.98 -7.37
C THR A 212 -10.58 11.97 -6.57
N GLU A 213 -10.29 12.29 -5.33
CA GLU A 213 -9.55 11.45 -4.41
C GLU A 213 -10.51 10.92 -3.34
N ILE A 214 -10.54 9.62 -3.13
CA ILE A 214 -11.34 8.95 -2.08
C ILE A 214 -10.41 8.55 -0.96
N LYS A 215 -10.74 8.97 0.28
CA LYS A 215 -9.99 8.67 1.50
C LYS A 215 -10.85 7.98 2.56
N ASN A 216 -10.19 7.53 3.63
CA ASN A 216 -10.82 6.90 4.79
C ASN A 216 -11.53 5.57 4.48
N VAL A 217 -10.89 4.76 3.65
CA VAL A 217 -11.38 3.43 3.28
C VAL A 217 -10.69 2.39 4.15
N ASN A 218 -11.47 1.62 4.92
CA ASN A 218 -10.95 0.71 5.94
C ASN A 218 -11.01 -0.78 5.54
N SER A 219 -11.54 -1.08 4.36
CA SER A 219 -11.58 -2.45 3.82
C SER A 219 -11.52 -2.47 2.31
N ILE A 220 -11.17 -3.62 1.73
CA ILE A 220 -11.14 -3.81 0.27
C ILE A 220 -12.55 -3.65 -0.32
N GLU A 221 -13.56 -4.16 0.38
CA GLU A 221 -14.96 -4.05 -0.07
C GLU A 221 -15.45 -2.60 -0.03
N SER A 222 -15.07 -1.86 1.00
CA SER A 222 -15.38 -0.43 1.09
C SER A 222 -14.71 0.37 -0.02
N LEU A 223 -13.45 0.03 -0.38
CA LEU A 223 -12.80 0.64 -1.53
C LEU A 223 -13.60 0.38 -2.82
N ARG A 224 -13.95 -0.88 -3.08
CA ARG A 224 -14.73 -1.26 -4.26
C ARG A 224 -16.02 -0.47 -4.34
N THR A 225 -16.81 -0.47 -3.27
CA THR A 225 -18.11 0.21 -3.20
C THR A 225 -17.97 1.74 -3.35
N ALA A 226 -16.97 2.35 -2.70
CA ALA A 226 -16.73 3.78 -2.80
C ALA A 226 -16.35 4.20 -4.23
N VAL A 227 -15.48 3.44 -4.88
CA VAL A 227 -15.06 3.66 -6.26
C VAL A 227 -16.25 3.51 -7.23
N GLU A 228 -17.09 2.46 -7.09
CA GLU A 228 -18.29 2.28 -7.91
C GLU A 228 -19.23 3.49 -7.81
N LYS A 229 -19.50 3.96 -6.59
CA LYS A 229 -20.35 5.14 -6.36
C LYS A 229 -19.78 6.40 -6.98
N GLU A 230 -18.48 6.60 -6.88
CA GLU A 230 -17.83 7.77 -7.46
C GLU A 230 -17.85 7.74 -8.99
N ILE A 231 -17.61 6.58 -9.60
CA ILE A 231 -17.74 6.39 -11.06
C ILE A 231 -19.17 6.75 -11.51
N ALA A 232 -20.19 6.20 -10.84
CA ALA A 232 -21.58 6.48 -11.18
C ALA A 232 -21.93 7.97 -11.01
N ARG A 233 -21.40 8.62 -9.95
CA ARG A 233 -21.59 10.05 -9.72
C ARG A 233 -20.95 10.89 -10.84
N GLN A 234 -19.71 10.56 -11.23
CA GLN A 234 -19.01 11.30 -12.29
C GLN A 234 -19.70 11.16 -13.64
N ILE A 235 -20.13 9.96 -14.03
CA ILE A 235 -20.87 9.73 -15.27
C ILE A 235 -22.16 10.58 -15.29
N LYS A 236 -22.96 10.52 -14.22
CA LYS A 236 -24.20 11.29 -14.10
C LYS A 236 -23.95 12.80 -14.17
N ALA A 237 -22.89 13.30 -13.55
CA ALA A 237 -22.53 14.72 -13.58
C ALA A 237 -22.17 15.18 -15.00
N VAL A 238 -21.32 14.42 -15.69
CA VAL A 238 -20.89 14.74 -17.07
C VAL A 238 -22.03 14.68 -18.05
N GLU A 239 -22.91 13.66 -17.95
CA GLU A 239 -24.14 13.55 -18.78
C GLU A 239 -25.10 14.71 -18.49
N GLY A 240 -25.12 15.24 -17.27
CA GLY A 240 -25.88 16.44 -16.88
C GLY A 240 -25.23 17.77 -17.30
N GLY A 241 -24.06 17.73 -17.96
CA GLY A 241 -23.32 18.92 -18.38
C GLY A 241 -22.50 19.59 -17.28
N GLU A 242 -22.29 18.92 -16.13
CA GLU A 242 -21.50 19.42 -15.04
C GLU A 242 -20.01 19.06 -15.23
N GLN A 243 -19.13 19.96 -14.79
CA GLN A 243 -17.68 19.70 -14.77
C GLN A 243 -17.27 19.00 -13.48
N ILE A 244 -16.47 17.95 -13.61
CA ILE A 244 -15.84 17.29 -12.44
C ILE A 244 -14.79 18.23 -11.84
N LYS A 245 -14.85 18.38 -10.52
CA LYS A 245 -13.90 19.19 -9.74
C LYS A 245 -12.95 18.29 -8.96
N ALA A 246 -11.71 18.72 -8.78
CA ALA A 246 -10.69 18.03 -8.00
C ALA A 246 -11.02 18.11 -6.50
N TRP A 247 -11.86 17.22 -6.03
CA TRP A 247 -12.24 17.12 -4.63
C TRP A 247 -11.57 15.93 -3.95
N THR A 248 -11.32 16.09 -2.65
CA THR A 248 -11.10 14.96 -1.74
C THR A 248 -12.43 14.59 -1.10
N LEU A 249 -12.80 13.32 -1.24
CA LEU A 249 -14.03 12.72 -0.71
C LEU A 249 -13.67 11.77 0.43
N SER A 250 -14.45 11.81 1.51
CA SER A 250 -14.37 10.85 2.60
C SER A 250 -15.43 9.78 2.43
N TRP A 251 -15.02 8.52 2.54
CA TRP A 251 -15.93 7.41 2.69
C TRP A 251 -16.45 7.35 4.13
N ASP A 252 -17.74 7.17 4.29
CA ASP A 252 -18.41 6.88 5.55
C ASP A 252 -18.96 5.45 5.49
N GLU A 253 -18.41 4.58 6.34
CA GLU A 253 -18.73 3.15 6.34
C GLU A 253 -20.18 2.89 6.76
N ASP A 254 -20.65 3.60 7.81
CA ASP A 254 -21.96 3.37 8.41
C ASP A 254 -23.10 3.72 7.45
N SER A 255 -22.97 4.85 6.77
CA SER A 255 -23.96 5.32 5.79
C SER A 255 -23.68 4.82 4.37
N SER A 256 -22.51 4.21 4.15
CA SER A 256 -22.01 3.86 2.81
C SER A 256 -22.10 5.02 1.82
N THR A 257 -21.68 6.22 2.21
CA THR A 257 -21.75 7.43 1.38
C THR A 257 -20.41 8.13 1.24
N LEU A 258 -20.25 8.88 0.15
CA LEU A 258 -19.13 9.77 -0.08
C LEU A 258 -19.52 11.21 0.29
N SER A 259 -18.73 11.84 1.15
CA SER A 259 -18.90 13.24 1.54
C SER A 259 -17.67 14.06 1.16
N LYS A 260 -17.89 15.31 0.76
CA LYS A 260 -16.81 16.22 0.41
C LYS A 260 -16.08 16.69 1.66
N MET A 261 -14.75 16.53 1.71
CA MET A 261 -13.92 17.03 2.80
C MET A 261 -13.44 18.46 2.56
N ARG A 262 -12.45 18.62 1.71
CA ARG A 262 -11.76 19.90 1.41
C ARG A 262 -11.25 19.91 -0.02
N SER A 263 -10.76 21.07 -0.46
CA SER A 263 -9.91 21.13 -1.66
C SER A 263 -8.57 20.44 -1.40
N LYS A 264 -8.02 19.78 -2.43
CA LYS A 264 -6.72 19.09 -2.35
C LYS A 264 -5.60 20.09 -2.08
N GLU A 265 -4.71 19.78 -1.13
CA GLU A 265 -3.43 20.49 -0.94
C GLU A 265 -2.49 20.17 -2.11
N THR A 266 -1.65 21.11 -2.47
CA THR A 266 -0.65 20.95 -3.53
C THR A 266 0.72 20.64 -2.92
N GLU A 267 1.65 20.07 -3.71
CA GLU A 267 3.02 19.83 -3.26
C GLU A 267 3.72 21.09 -2.74
N ALA A 268 3.40 22.26 -3.31
CA ALA A 268 3.93 23.55 -2.88
C ALA A 268 3.56 23.90 -1.43
N ASP A 269 2.42 23.39 -0.93
CA ASP A 269 1.96 23.66 0.42
C ASP A 269 2.82 22.97 1.48
N TYR A 270 3.46 21.84 1.13
CA TYR A 270 4.30 21.06 2.04
C TYR A 270 5.72 21.59 2.20
N ARG A 271 6.19 22.50 1.35
CA ARG A 271 7.50 23.16 1.46
C ARG A 271 8.63 22.16 1.76
N TYR A 272 8.75 21.13 0.94
CA TYR A 272 9.78 20.08 1.09
C TYR A 272 11.18 20.65 1.12
N PHE A 273 12.03 20.11 2.01
CA PHE A 273 13.47 20.32 2.00
C PHE A 273 14.17 19.09 2.62
N ARG A 274 15.47 18.91 2.31
CA ARG A 274 16.25 17.78 2.83
C ARG A 274 16.22 17.72 4.35
N GLU A 275 16.05 16.51 4.92
CA GLU A 275 16.21 16.27 6.34
C GLU A 275 17.68 16.44 6.72
N PRO A 276 18.05 17.48 7.51
CA PRO A 276 19.45 17.78 7.77
C PRO A 276 20.12 16.79 8.74
N ASP A 277 19.33 16.08 9.50
CA ASP A 277 19.81 15.19 10.57
C ASP A 277 19.95 13.72 10.12
N LEU A 278 19.67 13.42 8.85
CA LEU A 278 19.85 12.11 8.23
C LEU A 278 20.85 12.16 7.08
N LEU A 279 21.77 11.21 7.05
CA LEU A 279 22.63 10.97 5.90
C LEU A 279 21.84 10.36 4.75
N PRO A 280 22.29 10.53 3.49
CA PRO A 280 21.76 9.78 2.35
C PRO A 280 21.78 8.27 2.63
N VAL A 281 20.79 7.56 2.16
CA VAL A 281 20.78 6.10 2.14
C VAL A 281 21.58 5.66 0.92
N ASP A 282 22.76 5.11 1.14
CA ASP A 282 23.62 4.53 0.11
C ASP A 282 23.35 3.03 0.04
N LEU A 283 22.51 2.63 -0.93
CA LEU A 283 22.21 1.23 -1.22
C LEU A 283 23.25 0.69 -2.21
N ASN A 284 24.47 0.48 -1.71
CA ASN A 284 25.56 -0.06 -2.52
C ASN A 284 25.25 -1.47 -3.04
N ASP A 285 26.01 -1.93 -4.04
CA ASP A 285 25.76 -3.19 -4.72
C ASP A 285 25.76 -4.40 -3.77
N GLU A 286 26.70 -4.45 -2.80
CA GLU A 286 26.82 -5.55 -1.85
C GLU A 286 25.57 -5.66 -0.97
N TRP A 287 25.11 -4.56 -0.39
CA TRP A 287 23.89 -4.55 0.44
C TRP A 287 22.64 -4.84 -0.37
N ARG A 288 22.56 -4.30 -1.57
CA ARG A 288 21.47 -4.61 -2.50
C ARG A 288 21.40 -6.10 -2.83
N ASP A 289 22.54 -6.72 -3.14
CA ASP A 289 22.61 -8.15 -3.47
C ASP A 289 22.25 -9.03 -2.25
N GLU A 290 22.65 -8.64 -1.03
CA GLU A 290 22.19 -9.29 0.22
C GLU A 290 20.68 -9.24 0.40
N ILE A 291 20.02 -8.11 0.07
CA ILE A 291 18.56 -7.98 0.13
C ILE A 291 17.91 -8.87 -0.93
N LEU A 292 18.41 -8.82 -2.17
CA LEU A 292 17.85 -9.59 -3.28
C LEU A 292 17.99 -11.11 -3.07
N ALA A 293 19.03 -11.55 -2.39
CA ALA A 293 19.24 -12.96 -2.03
C ALA A 293 18.14 -13.49 -1.08
N GLN A 294 17.42 -12.63 -0.40
CA GLN A 294 16.31 -13.00 0.49
C GLN A 294 14.97 -13.15 -0.26
N MET A 295 14.92 -12.82 -1.56
CA MET A 295 13.70 -12.86 -2.35
C MET A 295 13.19 -14.31 -2.49
N PRO A 296 12.00 -14.65 -1.97
CA PRO A 296 11.40 -15.95 -2.20
C PRO A 296 10.84 -16.03 -3.63
N GLU A 297 10.51 -17.25 -4.07
CA GLU A 297 9.64 -17.39 -5.23
C GLU A 297 8.34 -16.65 -5.00
N LEU A 298 7.98 -15.71 -5.89
CA LEU A 298 6.82 -14.84 -5.73
C LEU A 298 5.49 -15.59 -5.91
N PRO A 299 4.39 -15.17 -5.27
CA PRO A 299 3.13 -15.93 -5.26
C PRO A 299 2.55 -16.18 -6.65
N LEU A 300 2.58 -15.20 -7.57
CA LEU A 300 2.11 -15.42 -8.95
C LEU A 300 3.01 -16.33 -9.77
N VAL A 301 4.32 -16.32 -9.51
CA VAL A 301 5.27 -17.25 -10.15
C VAL A 301 4.99 -18.67 -9.67
N ARG A 302 4.86 -18.88 -8.35
CA ARG A 302 4.53 -20.17 -7.76
C ARG A 302 3.16 -20.69 -8.23
N ARG A 303 2.17 -19.81 -8.31
CA ARG A 303 0.85 -20.15 -8.86
C ARG A 303 0.94 -20.68 -10.30
N LYS A 304 1.66 -19.98 -11.17
CA LYS A 304 1.89 -20.43 -12.56
C LYS A 304 2.62 -21.79 -12.58
N ARG A 305 3.62 -21.96 -11.70
CA ARG A 305 4.34 -23.22 -11.57
C ARG A 305 3.43 -24.36 -11.09
N PHE A 306 2.58 -24.15 -10.10
CA PHE A 306 1.62 -25.16 -9.62
C PHE A 306 0.64 -25.61 -10.72
N MET A 307 0.19 -24.69 -11.55
CA MET A 307 -0.65 -25.02 -12.71
C MET A 307 0.11 -25.85 -13.76
N GLN A 308 1.41 -25.61 -13.95
CA GLN A 308 2.23 -26.29 -14.97
C GLN A 308 2.79 -27.63 -14.47
N GLU A 309 3.38 -27.66 -13.28
CA GLU A 309 4.09 -28.85 -12.75
C GLU A 309 3.14 -29.86 -12.13
N TYR A 310 2.10 -29.38 -11.43
CA TYR A 310 1.12 -30.23 -10.75
C TYR A 310 -0.18 -30.38 -11.54
N GLU A 311 -0.30 -29.75 -12.71
CA GLU A 311 -1.51 -29.75 -13.56
C GLU A 311 -2.77 -29.30 -12.79
N LEU A 312 -2.61 -28.40 -11.80
CA LEU A 312 -3.72 -27.91 -10.99
C LEU A 312 -4.58 -26.90 -11.74
N PRO A 313 -5.91 -26.93 -11.54
CA PRO A 313 -6.78 -25.85 -12.00
C PRO A 313 -6.37 -24.51 -11.40
N GLU A 314 -6.64 -23.44 -12.13
CA GLU A 314 -6.34 -22.05 -11.72
C GLU A 314 -6.88 -21.72 -10.32
N TYR A 315 -8.11 -22.11 -10.02
CA TYR A 315 -8.76 -21.92 -8.73
C TYR A 315 -7.99 -22.57 -7.58
N ASP A 316 -7.58 -23.83 -7.74
CA ASP A 316 -6.82 -24.55 -6.72
C ASP A 316 -5.45 -23.90 -6.50
N ALA A 317 -4.75 -23.59 -7.60
CA ALA A 317 -3.45 -22.94 -7.52
C ALA A 317 -3.52 -21.57 -6.83
N ASP A 318 -4.60 -20.80 -7.06
CA ASP A 318 -4.80 -19.50 -6.41
C ASP A 318 -5.01 -19.63 -4.90
N ILE A 319 -5.80 -20.61 -4.45
CA ILE A 319 -6.00 -20.87 -3.01
C ILE A 319 -4.73 -21.39 -2.36
N LEU A 320 -4.06 -22.37 -2.96
CA LEU A 320 -2.83 -22.96 -2.42
C LEU A 320 -1.67 -21.96 -2.35
N THR A 321 -1.72 -20.88 -3.13
CA THR A 321 -0.72 -19.81 -3.09
C THR A 321 -1.22 -18.53 -2.41
N SER A 322 -2.36 -18.59 -1.71
CA SER A 322 -2.89 -17.44 -0.97
C SER A 322 -1.98 -16.99 0.16
N GLU A 323 -1.36 -17.95 0.86
CA GLU A 323 -0.40 -17.74 1.95
C GLU A 323 0.85 -18.59 1.72
N ARG A 324 2.04 -18.04 2.02
CA ARG A 324 3.31 -18.74 1.79
C ARG A 324 3.43 -20.04 2.58
N SER A 325 3.04 -20.02 3.86
CA SER A 325 3.10 -21.20 4.73
C SER A 325 2.20 -22.33 4.21
N PHE A 326 1.01 -22.00 3.72
CA PHE A 326 0.10 -22.99 3.12
C PHE A 326 0.64 -23.58 1.84
N SER A 327 1.27 -22.75 1.01
CA SER A 327 1.94 -23.16 -0.21
C SER A 327 3.15 -24.07 0.05
N ASP A 328 3.99 -23.71 1.02
CA ASP A 328 5.16 -24.50 1.42
C ASP A 328 4.71 -25.87 2.02
N TYR A 329 3.60 -25.88 2.78
CA TYR A 329 3.03 -27.12 3.30
C TYR A 329 2.50 -28.02 2.20
N PHE A 330 1.83 -27.48 1.17
CA PHE A 330 1.40 -28.26 0.01
C PHE A 330 2.57 -28.98 -0.68
N GLU A 331 3.68 -28.30 -0.95
CA GLU A 331 4.85 -28.90 -1.59
C GLU A 331 5.51 -29.98 -0.71
N GLN A 332 5.61 -29.74 0.60
CA GLN A 332 6.10 -30.76 1.54
C GLN A 332 5.18 -31.99 1.58
N ALA A 333 3.87 -31.75 1.60
CA ALA A 333 2.90 -32.83 1.58
C ALA A 333 2.93 -33.61 0.26
N MET A 334 3.09 -32.93 -0.89
CA MET A 334 3.27 -33.58 -2.19
C MET A 334 4.50 -34.48 -2.23
N ALA A 335 5.64 -34.01 -1.71
CA ALA A 335 6.86 -34.78 -1.66
C ALA A 335 6.72 -36.06 -0.79
N ALA A 336 5.90 -36.02 0.24
CA ALA A 336 5.63 -37.17 1.12
C ALA A 336 4.53 -38.10 0.59
N TYR A 337 3.49 -37.52 -0.06
CA TYR A 337 2.30 -38.26 -0.50
C TYR A 337 2.56 -39.14 -1.72
N GLY A 338 3.31 -38.63 -2.71
CA GLY A 338 3.64 -39.35 -3.94
C GLY A 338 2.45 -39.74 -4.83
N GLY A 339 1.26 -39.20 -4.54
CA GLY A 339 0.05 -39.44 -5.32
C GLY A 339 -0.35 -38.24 -6.19
N GLU A 340 -1.61 -38.19 -6.62
CA GLU A 340 -2.11 -37.16 -7.52
C GLU A 340 -2.26 -35.80 -6.77
N ALA A 341 -1.65 -34.76 -7.34
CA ALA A 341 -1.68 -33.40 -6.77
C ALA A 341 -3.11 -32.85 -6.61
N LYS A 342 -4.00 -33.13 -7.57
CA LYS A 342 -5.40 -32.70 -7.51
C LYS A 342 -6.15 -33.30 -6.30
N ARG A 343 -5.85 -34.52 -5.94
CA ARG A 343 -6.47 -35.17 -4.77
C ARG A 343 -6.00 -34.54 -3.47
N LEU A 344 -4.70 -34.26 -3.35
CA LEU A 344 -4.13 -33.57 -2.19
C LEU A 344 -4.66 -32.15 -2.09
N SER A 345 -4.68 -31.40 -3.21
CA SER A 345 -5.24 -30.06 -3.31
C SER A 345 -6.68 -30.02 -2.80
N ASN A 346 -7.55 -30.91 -3.28
CA ASN A 346 -8.94 -30.97 -2.84
C ASN A 346 -9.06 -31.18 -1.32
N TRP A 347 -8.25 -32.07 -0.77
CA TRP A 347 -8.26 -32.33 0.68
C TRP A 347 -7.77 -31.09 1.47
N MET A 348 -6.68 -30.47 1.05
CA MET A 348 -6.15 -29.29 1.73
C MET A 348 -7.10 -28.10 1.68
N ILE A 349 -7.77 -27.87 0.55
CA ILE A 349 -8.66 -26.71 0.36
C ILE A 349 -9.98 -26.87 1.13
N ASN A 350 -10.48 -28.09 1.31
CA ASN A 350 -11.81 -28.31 1.89
C ASN A 350 -11.77 -28.77 3.34
N ASP A 351 -10.68 -29.37 3.81
CA ASP A 351 -10.61 -30.03 5.12
C ASP A 351 -9.57 -29.41 6.08
N LEU A 352 -8.68 -28.53 5.60
CA LEU A 352 -7.71 -27.76 6.39
C LEU A 352 -8.00 -26.28 6.38
#